data_33ef62dfc9a5c9b81b0288ff6541ccaf
#
_entry.id   33ef62dfc9a5c9b81b0288ff6541ccaf
#
_cell.length_a   1.000
_cell.length_b   1.000
_cell.length_c   1.000
_cell.angle_alpha   90.00
_cell.angle_beta   90.00
_cell.angle_gamma   90.00
#
_symmetry.space_group_name_H-M   'P 1'
#
loop_
_entity.id
_entity.type
_entity.pdbx_description
1 polymer ?
#
loop_
_entity_poly.entity_id
_entity_poly.type
_entity_poly.pdbx_seq_one_letter_code
_entity_poly.pdbx_strand_id
1 'polypeptide(L)'
;MKKFLLIAGLIACLSCPAQTQQGYKNPVIPGFHPDPSICRVGEDFYLVTSSFQYFPGVPVFHSKDLINWKQIGHCLTRPEQVNLNGASVWGGIFAPTIRYHEGVFYMITTNVTDKGNFLVHTTDPAGEWSDPIPIKQGGIDPSLYFEDGKCYLVSNPDNYITLCQINPKTGEQLTESKRIWIGTGGRFPEGPHIYKKDNWYYLLISEGGTEYGHKITIARSRYIDGPYEQNPANPILTHINRNMQSSPIQGVGHADIIQAPDESWWTVFLAFRPQSDM
;
A
#
# COMPACT_ATOMS: atom_id res chain seq x y z
N MET A 1 55.99 46.22 33.93
CA MET A 1 55.68 45.96 32.51
C MET A 1 55.03 44.55 32.39
N LYS A 2 53.72 44.40 32.30
CA LYS A 2 53.01 43.12 32.16
C LYS A 2 52.71 42.92 30.66
N LYS A 3 53.26 41.87 30.06
CA LYS A 3 52.98 41.50 28.67
C LYS A 3 51.69 40.71 28.65
N PHE A 4 50.67 41.20 27.93
CA PHE A 4 49.46 40.47 27.59
C PHE A 4 49.72 39.67 26.31
N LEU A 5 49.56 38.32 26.39
CA LEU A 5 49.56 37.43 25.26
C LEU A 5 48.13 37.31 24.75
N LEU A 6 47.87 37.81 23.52
CA LEU A 6 46.62 37.59 22.84
C LEU A 6 46.69 36.22 22.11
N ILE A 7 45.85 35.25 22.52
CA ILE A 7 45.66 33.98 21.80
C ILE A 7 44.47 34.22 20.85
N ALA A 8 44.75 34.32 19.55
CA ALA A 8 43.73 34.31 18.51
C ALA A 8 43.28 32.85 18.24
N GLY A 9 42.11 32.51 18.73
CA GLY A 9 41.47 31.23 18.39
C GLY A 9 40.90 31.23 16.96
N LEU A 10 41.49 30.40 16.11
CA LEU A 10 40.95 30.14 14.76
C LEU A 10 39.72 29.24 14.90
N ILE A 11 38.52 29.79 14.73
CA ILE A 11 37.30 29.01 14.59
C ILE A 11 37.24 28.47 13.14
N ALA A 12 37.61 27.23 12.96
CA ALA A 12 37.35 26.53 11.67
C ALA A 12 35.88 26.22 11.56
N CYS A 13 35.15 27.02 10.80
CA CYS A 13 33.79 26.68 10.37
C CYS A 13 33.86 25.44 9.44
N LEU A 14 33.57 24.28 9.99
CA LEU A 14 33.27 23.10 9.19
C LEU A 14 31.95 23.38 8.46
N SER A 15 32.04 23.84 7.21
CA SER A 15 30.91 23.86 6.28
C SER A 15 30.56 22.43 5.95
N CYS A 16 29.59 21.85 6.66
CA CYS A 16 28.88 20.67 6.16
C CYS A 16 28.28 21.05 4.81
N PRO A 17 28.60 20.35 3.70
CA PRO A 17 27.88 20.56 2.48
C PRO A 17 26.41 20.23 2.76
N ALA A 18 25.52 21.20 2.54
CA ALA A 18 24.09 20.92 2.52
C ALA A 18 23.89 19.86 1.44
N GLN A 19 23.52 18.66 1.85
CA GLN A 19 23.11 17.61 0.94
C GLN A 19 21.87 18.16 0.22
N THR A 20 22.02 18.61 -1.01
CA THR A 20 20.91 19.01 -1.86
C THR A 20 20.04 17.76 -2.00
N GLN A 21 18.92 17.75 -1.33
CA GLN A 21 17.92 16.69 -1.47
C GLN A 21 17.51 16.72 -2.96
N GLN A 22 18.03 15.76 -3.70
CA GLN A 22 17.75 15.66 -5.11
C GLN A 22 16.28 15.30 -5.23
N GLY A 23 15.44 16.28 -5.58
CA GLY A 23 14.00 16.10 -5.75
C GLY A 23 13.73 15.05 -6.82
N TYR A 24 12.70 14.23 -6.62
CA TYR A 24 12.23 13.28 -7.63
C TYR A 24 10.95 13.81 -8.30
N LYS A 25 10.62 13.26 -9.44
CA LYS A 25 9.45 13.66 -10.23
C LYS A 25 8.41 12.53 -10.23
N ASN A 26 7.20 12.84 -9.81
CA ASN A 26 6.06 11.96 -9.99
C ASN A 26 5.48 12.02 -11.42
N PRO A 27 4.94 10.88 -11.97
CA PRO A 27 4.87 9.57 -11.33
C PRO A 27 6.21 8.85 -11.35
N VAL A 28 6.52 8.09 -10.30
CA VAL A 28 7.71 7.22 -10.27
C VAL A 28 7.50 5.97 -11.14
N ILE A 29 6.25 5.52 -11.32
CA ILE A 29 5.84 4.48 -12.27
C ILE A 29 4.76 5.09 -13.16
N PRO A 30 5.09 5.54 -14.37
CA PRO A 30 4.15 6.12 -15.32
C PRO A 30 3.32 5.03 -16.01
N GLY A 31 2.07 5.36 -16.38
CA GLY A 31 1.18 4.43 -17.08
C GLY A 31 0.00 3.99 -16.23
N PHE A 32 -0.59 2.86 -16.59
CA PHE A 32 -1.75 2.30 -15.91
C PHE A 32 -1.29 1.29 -14.84
N HIS A 33 -1.00 1.79 -13.65
CA HIS A 33 -0.53 1.04 -12.49
C HIS A 33 -1.29 1.48 -11.23
N PRO A 34 -2.61 1.22 -11.15
CA PRO A 34 -3.44 1.63 -10.02
C PRO A 34 -3.26 0.72 -8.80
N ASP A 35 -3.74 1.20 -7.66
CA ASP A 35 -3.86 0.46 -6.41
C ASP A 35 -2.53 -0.15 -5.94
N PRO A 36 -1.48 0.67 -5.78
CA PRO A 36 -0.17 0.16 -5.44
C PRO A 36 -0.11 -0.33 -3.99
N SER A 37 0.54 -1.47 -3.78
CA SER A 37 0.95 -1.92 -2.45
C SER A 37 2.45 -2.21 -2.43
N ILE A 38 3.11 -1.96 -1.29
CA ILE A 38 4.55 -1.99 -1.15
C ILE A 38 5.00 -2.78 0.08
N CYS A 39 6.10 -3.51 -0.05
CA CYS A 39 6.83 -4.07 1.09
C CYS A 39 8.34 -3.87 0.95
N ARG A 40 9.08 -4.04 2.05
CA ARG A 40 10.54 -3.88 2.13
C ARG A 40 11.21 -5.13 2.68
N VAL A 41 12.35 -5.48 2.09
CA VAL A 41 13.24 -6.54 2.57
C VAL A 41 14.66 -5.98 2.61
N GLY A 42 15.15 -5.66 3.81
CA GLY A 42 16.43 -4.96 3.94
C GLY A 42 16.41 -3.59 3.27
N GLU A 43 17.23 -3.41 2.23
CA GLU A 43 17.30 -2.19 1.41
C GLU A 43 16.49 -2.27 0.11
N ASP A 44 15.81 -3.38 -0.11
CA ASP A 44 15.04 -3.63 -1.34
C ASP A 44 13.55 -3.37 -1.11
N PHE A 45 12.91 -2.70 -2.07
CA PHE A 45 11.49 -2.41 -2.07
C PHE A 45 10.81 -3.14 -3.21
N TYR A 46 9.64 -3.72 -2.93
CA TYR A 46 8.82 -4.44 -3.89
C TYR A 46 7.42 -3.85 -3.90
N LEU A 47 6.89 -3.62 -5.09
CA LEU A 47 5.58 -3.01 -5.29
C LEU A 47 4.78 -3.84 -6.30
N VAL A 48 3.49 -3.94 -6.05
CA VAL A 48 2.50 -4.58 -6.92
C VAL A 48 1.36 -3.63 -7.22
N THR A 49 0.64 -3.86 -8.33
CA THR A 49 -0.52 -3.05 -8.72
C THR A 49 -1.64 -3.92 -9.29
N SER A 50 -2.87 -3.40 -9.33
CA SER A 50 -4.01 -4.05 -9.98
C SER A 50 -3.73 -4.33 -11.44
N SER A 51 -4.30 -5.39 -11.97
CA SER A 51 -4.17 -5.76 -13.39
C SER A 51 -5.50 -5.99 -14.10
N PHE A 52 -6.61 -5.98 -13.38
CA PHE A 52 -7.95 -6.17 -13.93
C PHE A 52 -8.06 -7.38 -14.86
N GLN A 53 -8.49 -7.20 -16.10
CA GLN A 53 -8.62 -8.24 -17.11
C GLN A 53 -7.28 -8.60 -17.82
N TYR A 54 -6.19 -7.89 -17.51
CA TYR A 54 -4.91 -8.11 -18.19
C TYR A 54 -4.14 -9.30 -17.62
N PHE A 55 -3.52 -10.07 -18.53
CA PHE A 55 -2.67 -11.21 -18.20
C PHE A 55 -1.32 -11.08 -18.94
N PRO A 56 -0.19 -11.37 -18.28
CA PRO A 56 0.00 -11.84 -16.90
C PRO A 56 -0.49 -10.83 -15.86
N GLY A 57 -1.04 -11.35 -14.74
CA GLY A 57 -1.68 -10.52 -13.72
C GLY A 57 -0.73 -10.12 -12.59
N VAL A 58 -1.02 -8.97 -11.97
CA VAL A 58 -0.29 -8.39 -10.83
C VAL A 58 1.20 -8.21 -11.12
N PRO A 59 1.59 -7.15 -11.85
CA PRO A 59 3.00 -6.86 -12.10
C PRO A 59 3.74 -6.58 -10.79
N VAL A 60 4.98 -7.05 -10.73
CA VAL A 60 5.90 -6.88 -9.60
C VAL A 60 7.02 -5.93 -10.01
N PHE A 61 7.20 -4.88 -9.24
CA PHE A 61 8.27 -3.89 -9.42
C PHE A 61 9.26 -3.98 -8.26
N HIS A 62 10.51 -3.67 -8.55
CA HIS A 62 11.61 -3.61 -7.59
C HIS A 62 12.31 -2.27 -7.65
N SER A 63 12.71 -1.75 -6.49
CA SER A 63 13.53 -0.53 -6.34
C SER A 63 14.46 -0.65 -5.14
N LYS A 64 15.57 0.13 -5.15
CA LYS A 64 16.45 0.32 -3.99
C LYS A 64 16.33 1.72 -3.37
N ASP A 65 15.58 2.62 -4.00
CA ASP A 65 15.54 4.04 -3.62
C ASP A 65 14.13 4.65 -3.63
N LEU A 66 13.08 3.83 -3.88
CA LEU A 66 11.68 4.25 -3.99
C LEU A 66 11.37 5.18 -5.17
N ILE A 67 12.37 5.51 -5.97
CA ILE A 67 12.28 6.47 -7.09
C ILE A 67 12.45 5.74 -8.43
N ASN A 68 13.49 4.91 -8.54
CA ASN A 68 13.81 4.17 -9.74
C ASN A 68 13.27 2.75 -9.64
N TRP A 69 12.18 2.48 -10.38
CA TRP A 69 11.48 1.21 -10.36
C TRP A 69 11.73 0.42 -11.63
N LYS A 70 11.93 -0.88 -11.47
CA LYS A 70 12.05 -1.84 -12.57
C LYS A 70 11.02 -2.94 -12.38
N GLN A 71 10.21 -3.20 -13.38
CA GLN A 71 9.36 -4.38 -13.39
C GLN A 71 10.23 -5.64 -13.51
N ILE A 72 10.04 -6.58 -12.58
CA ILE A 72 10.84 -7.81 -12.47
C ILE A 72 10.05 -9.07 -12.81
N GLY A 73 8.72 -8.99 -12.89
CA GLY A 73 7.85 -10.13 -13.17
C GLY A 73 6.38 -9.80 -12.92
N HIS A 74 5.63 -10.88 -12.69
CA HIS A 74 4.21 -10.85 -12.32
C HIS A 74 3.93 -11.97 -11.30
N CYS A 75 2.98 -11.75 -10.41
CA CYS A 75 2.55 -12.80 -9.46
C CYS A 75 1.72 -13.91 -10.12
N LEU A 76 0.96 -13.58 -11.16
CA LEU A 76 0.02 -14.48 -11.83
C LEU A 76 0.45 -14.67 -13.28
N THR A 77 1.21 -15.75 -13.54
CA THR A 77 1.82 -16.05 -14.85
C THR A 77 1.27 -17.30 -15.50
N ARG A 78 0.50 -18.11 -14.77
CA ARG A 78 -0.07 -19.36 -15.25
C ARG A 78 -1.61 -19.26 -15.32
N PRO A 79 -2.25 -19.76 -16.40
CA PRO A 79 -3.72 -19.75 -16.54
C PRO A 79 -4.45 -20.44 -15.39
N GLU A 80 -3.82 -21.42 -14.74
CA GLU A 80 -4.39 -22.17 -13.61
C GLU A 80 -4.51 -21.32 -12.34
N GLN A 81 -3.70 -20.25 -12.23
CA GLN A 81 -3.73 -19.35 -11.06
C GLN A 81 -4.95 -18.43 -11.10
N VAL A 82 -5.43 -18.05 -12.28
CA VAL A 82 -6.49 -17.04 -12.42
C VAL A 82 -7.36 -17.28 -13.64
N ASN A 83 -8.68 -17.26 -13.44
CA ASN A 83 -9.65 -17.29 -14.54
C ASN A 83 -10.15 -15.86 -14.78
N LEU A 84 -9.86 -15.32 -15.97
CA LEU A 84 -10.28 -14.00 -16.42
C LEU A 84 -11.33 -14.06 -17.54
N ASN A 85 -11.86 -15.27 -17.85
CA ASN A 85 -12.88 -15.44 -18.89
C ASN A 85 -14.13 -14.66 -18.52
N GLY A 86 -14.57 -13.79 -19.43
CA GLY A 86 -15.73 -12.93 -19.22
C GLY A 86 -15.48 -11.70 -18.34
N ALA A 87 -14.23 -11.46 -17.92
CA ALA A 87 -13.91 -10.22 -17.21
C ALA A 87 -14.20 -8.99 -18.07
N SER A 88 -14.95 -8.03 -17.51
CA SER A 88 -15.16 -6.73 -18.14
C SER A 88 -13.89 -5.88 -18.07
N VAL A 89 -13.89 -4.73 -18.73
CA VAL A 89 -12.76 -3.77 -18.71
C VAL A 89 -12.30 -3.40 -17.28
N TRP A 90 -13.24 -3.37 -16.33
CA TRP A 90 -12.99 -3.08 -14.91
C TRP A 90 -13.21 -4.30 -14.01
N GLY A 91 -13.26 -5.51 -14.58
CA GLY A 91 -13.36 -6.77 -13.85
C GLY A 91 -12.01 -7.45 -13.69
N GLY A 92 -12.00 -8.67 -13.15
CA GLY A 92 -10.79 -9.47 -12.94
C GLY A 92 -10.07 -9.12 -11.64
N ILE A 93 -8.77 -8.83 -11.71
CA ILE A 93 -7.89 -8.69 -10.54
C ILE A 93 -7.87 -7.26 -10.03
N PHE A 94 -8.46 -7.06 -8.86
CA PHE A 94 -8.51 -5.79 -8.14
C PHE A 94 -7.24 -5.58 -7.30
N ALA A 95 -7.29 -4.64 -6.36
CA ALA A 95 -6.15 -4.21 -5.58
C ALA A 95 -5.40 -5.37 -4.90
N PRO A 96 -4.14 -5.60 -5.26
CA PRO A 96 -3.30 -6.57 -4.58
C PRO A 96 -2.61 -5.92 -3.39
N THR A 97 -2.35 -6.71 -2.35
CA THR A 97 -1.42 -6.34 -1.29
C THR A 97 -0.23 -7.28 -1.30
N ILE A 98 0.99 -6.73 -1.23
CA ILE A 98 2.21 -7.51 -1.04
C ILE A 98 2.74 -7.32 0.38
N ARG A 99 3.13 -8.43 1.04
CA ARG A 99 3.80 -8.42 2.35
C ARG A 99 4.93 -9.43 2.36
N TYR A 100 5.97 -9.12 3.13
CA TYR A 100 7.08 -10.05 3.39
C TYR A 100 7.10 -10.43 4.85
N HIS A 101 7.15 -11.74 5.13
CA HIS A 101 7.21 -12.27 6.48
C HIS A 101 8.01 -13.58 6.50
N GLU A 102 9.01 -13.65 7.39
CA GLU A 102 9.84 -14.83 7.63
C GLU A 102 10.39 -15.51 6.35
N GLY A 103 10.95 -14.72 5.44
CA GLY A 103 11.56 -15.23 4.21
C GLY A 103 10.59 -15.46 3.05
N VAL A 104 9.31 -15.18 3.22
CA VAL A 104 8.26 -15.44 2.23
C VAL A 104 7.55 -14.13 1.86
N PHE A 105 7.38 -13.92 0.55
CA PHE A 105 6.49 -12.91 0.00
C PHE A 105 5.08 -13.49 -0.13
N TYR A 106 4.10 -12.76 0.33
CA TYR A 106 2.67 -13.05 0.19
C TYR A 106 2.02 -11.97 -0.64
N MET A 107 1.30 -12.35 -1.68
CA MET A 107 0.43 -11.45 -2.43
C MET A 107 -1.00 -11.93 -2.27
N ILE A 108 -1.89 -11.06 -1.82
CA ILE A 108 -3.31 -11.31 -1.67
C ILE A 108 -4.10 -10.30 -2.51
N THR A 109 -5.16 -10.74 -3.18
CA THR A 109 -6.00 -9.90 -4.04
C THR A 109 -7.40 -10.47 -4.16
N THR A 110 -8.27 -9.76 -4.89
CA THR A 110 -9.62 -10.19 -5.24
C THR A 110 -9.73 -10.37 -6.74
N ASN A 111 -10.21 -11.54 -7.20
CA ASN A 111 -10.76 -11.68 -8.54
C ASN A 111 -12.27 -11.47 -8.49
N VAL A 112 -12.73 -10.29 -8.88
CA VAL A 112 -14.17 -9.94 -8.82
C VAL A 112 -15.01 -10.63 -9.91
N THR A 113 -14.37 -11.23 -10.91
CA THR A 113 -15.04 -12.00 -11.96
C THR A 113 -15.24 -13.46 -11.57
N ASP A 114 -14.30 -14.01 -10.76
CA ASP A 114 -14.30 -15.41 -10.35
C ASP A 114 -13.63 -15.56 -8.96
N LYS A 115 -14.10 -16.49 -8.13
CA LYS A 115 -13.53 -16.98 -6.86
C LYS A 115 -13.31 -15.96 -5.72
N GLY A 116 -13.42 -14.66 -5.91
CA GLY A 116 -13.22 -13.67 -4.84
C GLY A 116 -11.76 -13.58 -4.38
N ASN A 117 -11.53 -13.53 -3.06
CA ASN A 117 -10.19 -13.34 -2.47
C ASN A 117 -9.34 -14.61 -2.55
N PHE A 118 -8.08 -14.45 -2.90
CA PHE A 118 -7.08 -15.52 -2.89
C PHE A 118 -5.68 -14.97 -2.60
N LEU A 119 -4.80 -15.86 -2.18
CA LEU A 119 -3.41 -15.58 -1.82
C LEU A 119 -2.47 -16.46 -2.65
N VAL A 120 -1.35 -15.90 -3.12
CA VAL A 120 -0.20 -16.63 -3.64
C VAL A 120 1.06 -16.21 -2.89
N HIS A 121 2.07 -17.07 -2.84
CA HIS A 121 3.31 -16.79 -2.13
C HIS A 121 4.54 -17.30 -2.89
N THR A 122 5.71 -16.72 -2.57
CA THR A 122 7.01 -17.15 -3.12
C THR A 122 8.14 -16.76 -2.18
N THR A 123 9.31 -17.33 -2.35
CA THR A 123 10.56 -16.87 -1.74
C THR A 123 11.39 -15.99 -2.69
N ASP A 124 11.04 -15.96 -3.99
CA ASP A 124 11.69 -15.14 -5.02
C ASP A 124 10.61 -14.36 -5.79
N PRO A 125 10.45 -13.04 -5.55
CA PRO A 125 9.39 -12.25 -6.18
C PRO A 125 9.58 -12.03 -7.69
N ALA A 126 10.77 -12.32 -8.24
CA ALA A 126 11.03 -12.32 -9.67
C ALA A 126 10.78 -13.71 -10.32
N GLY A 127 10.63 -14.73 -9.51
CA GLY A 127 10.43 -16.12 -9.91
C GLY A 127 8.96 -16.52 -10.00
N GLU A 128 8.75 -17.82 -9.80
CA GLU A 128 7.41 -18.42 -9.85
C GLU A 128 6.69 -18.23 -8.50
N TRP A 129 5.40 -17.89 -8.57
CA TRP A 129 4.51 -17.81 -7.43
C TRP A 129 3.66 -19.08 -7.31
N SER A 130 3.27 -19.43 -6.10
CA SER A 130 2.47 -20.61 -5.78
C SER A 130 1.14 -20.67 -6.53
N ASP A 131 0.50 -21.82 -6.48
CA ASP A 131 -0.91 -21.93 -6.81
C ASP A 131 -1.76 -21.08 -5.84
N PRO A 132 -2.94 -20.61 -6.28
CA PRO A 132 -3.78 -19.75 -5.47
C PRO A 132 -4.40 -20.50 -4.29
N ILE A 133 -4.30 -19.91 -3.12
CA ILE A 133 -4.94 -20.37 -1.89
C ILE A 133 -6.23 -19.55 -1.72
N PRO A 134 -7.42 -20.16 -1.83
CA PRO A 134 -8.69 -19.43 -1.67
C PRO A 134 -8.84 -18.88 -0.25
N ILE A 135 -9.40 -17.67 -0.14
CA ILE A 135 -9.69 -17.01 1.12
C ILE A 135 -11.21 -16.88 1.28
N LYS A 136 -11.73 -17.39 2.38
CA LYS A 136 -13.17 -17.38 2.66
C LYS A 136 -13.73 -15.99 2.99
N GLN A 137 -12.92 -15.15 3.65
CA GLN A 137 -13.29 -13.77 3.97
C GLN A 137 -13.62 -13.02 2.68
N GLY A 138 -14.84 -12.55 2.57
CA GLY A 138 -15.32 -11.79 1.42
C GLY A 138 -14.89 -10.33 1.41
N GLY A 139 -15.37 -9.60 0.41
CA GLY A 139 -15.06 -8.20 0.17
C GLY A 139 -13.95 -8.02 -0.86
N ILE A 140 -13.50 -6.78 -1.01
CA ILE A 140 -12.39 -6.40 -1.90
C ILE A 140 -11.21 -5.89 -1.10
N ASP A 141 -10.09 -5.65 -1.78
CA ASP A 141 -8.89 -5.01 -1.26
C ASP A 141 -8.34 -5.68 0.01
N PRO A 142 -8.13 -7.01 -0.02
CA PRO A 142 -7.63 -7.72 1.14
C PRO A 142 -6.18 -7.32 1.43
N SER A 143 -5.84 -7.16 2.71
CA SER A 143 -4.48 -6.89 3.17
C SER A 143 -4.11 -7.78 4.35
N LEU A 144 -2.82 -8.16 4.42
CA LEU A 144 -2.29 -9.00 5.49
C LEU A 144 -1.47 -8.16 6.47
N TYR A 145 -1.57 -8.51 7.74
CA TYR A 145 -0.70 -8.00 8.79
C TYR A 145 -0.22 -9.16 9.67
N PHE A 146 1.11 -9.26 9.86
CA PHE A 146 1.73 -10.35 10.64
C PHE A 146 2.25 -9.81 11.97
N GLU A 147 1.91 -10.48 13.06
CA GLU A 147 2.38 -10.15 14.40
C GLU A 147 2.27 -11.37 15.33
N ASP A 148 3.29 -11.62 16.15
CA ASP A 148 3.32 -12.66 17.18
C ASP A 148 2.89 -14.05 16.66
N GLY A 149 3.38 -14.43 15.47
CA GLY A 149 3.07 -15.70 14.83
C GLY A 149 1.64 -15.82 14.28
N LYS A 150 0.89 -14.72 14.24
CA LYS A 150 -0.47 -14.64 13.70
C LYS A 150 -0.48 -13.89 12.38
N CYS A 151 -1.38 -14.28 11.49
CA CYS A 151 -1.69 -13.56 10.27
C CYS A 151 -3.10 -12.98 10.38
N TYR A 152 -3.20 -11.68 10.34
CA TYR A 152 -4.46 -10.95 10.32
C TYR A 152 -4.79 -10.54 8.89
N LEU A 153 -6.05 -10.71 8.52
CA LEU A 153 -6.62 -10.29 7.24
C LEU A 153 -7.62 -9.17 7.49
N VAL A 154 -7.43 -8.07 6.78
CA VAL A 154 -8.42 -7.00 6.67
C VAL A 154 -8.95 -6.91 5.25
N SER A 155 -10.22 -6.59 5.10
CA SER A 155 -10.87 -6.39 3.79
C SER A 155 -12.10 -5.51 3.91
N ASN A 156 -12.66 -5.10 2.79
CA ASN A 156 -13.88 -4.33 2.68
C ASN A 156 -15.01 -5.21 2.09
N PRO A 157 -15.87 -5.82 2.90
CA PRO A 157 -17.01 -6.59 2.37
C PRO A 157 -18.21 -5.72 1.99
N ASP A 158 -18.28 -4.45 2.44
CA ASP A 158 -19.36 -3.51 2.24
C ASP A 158 -18.86 -2.09 2.59
N ASN A 159 -19.65 -1.26 3.23
CA ASN A 159 -19.27 0.09 3.69
C ASN A 159 -18.55 0.10 5.06
N TYR A 160 -17.68 -0.86 5.30
CA TYR A 160 -16.89 -0.98 6.53
C TYR A 160 -15.71 -1.92 6.32
N ILE A 161 -14.71 -1.79 7.20
CA ILE A 161 -13.55 -2.66 7.24
C ILE A 161 -13.76 -3.78 8.27
N THR A 162 -13.42 -4.99 7.87
CA THR A 162 -13.41 -6.18 8.75
C THR A 162 -12.01 -6.68 9.00
N LEU A 163 -11.85 -7.43 10.09
CA LEU A 163 -10.63 -8.12 10.46
C LEU A 163 -10.95 -9.53 10.93
N CYS A 164 -10.17 -10.51 10.48
CA CYS A 164 -10.12 -11.86 11.03
C CYS A 164 -8.69 -12.37 11.07
N GLN A 165 -8.44 -13.50 11.74
CA GLN A 165 -7.20 -14.24 11.64
C GLN A 165 -7.34 -15.35 10.61
N ILE A 166 -6.27 -15.58 9.84
CA ILE A 166 -6.19 -16.68 8.87
C ILE A 166 -4.91 -17.49 9.05
N ASN A 167 -4.91 -18.70 8.55
CA ASN A 167 -3.69 -19.44 8.28
C ASN A 167 -3.21 -19.10 6.85
N PRO A 168 -2.10 -18.39 6.67
CA PRO A 168 -1.66 -17.96 5.33
C PRO A 168 -1.15 -19.10 4.45
N LYS A 169 -0.94 -20.31 5.00
CA LYS A 169 -0.52 -21.49 4.24
C LYS A 169 -1.70 -22.29 3.66
N THR A 170 -2.89 -22.16 4.28
CA THR A 170 -4.06 -22.94 3.89
C THR A 170 -5.25 -22.09 3.47
N GLY A 171 -5.23 -20.78 3.78
CA GLY A 171 -6.36 -19.87 3.61
C GLY A 171 -7.47 -20.04 4.65
N GLU A 172 -7.30 -20.95 5.60
CA GLU A 172 -8.30 -21.22 6.65
C GLU A 172 -8.53 -19.99 7.51
N GLN A 173 -9.78 -19.60 7.67
CA GLN A 173 -10.19 -18.54 8.59
C GLN A 173 -10.23 -19.09 10.00
N LEU A 174 -9.41 -18.53 10.92
CA LEU A 174 -9.23 -19.00 12.29
C LEU A 174 -10.13 -18.31 13.32
N THR A 175 -10.63 -17.11 12.98
CA THR A 175 -11.55 -16.37 13.82
C THR A 175 -12.72 -15.82 13.00
N GLU A 176 -13.84 -15.53 13.67
CA GLU A 176 -14.93 -14.80 13.02
C GLU A 176 -14.47 -13.41 12.58
N SER A 177 -15.09 -12.92 11.50
CA SER A 177 -14.82 -11.58 10.98
C SER A 177 -15.46 -10.53 11.89
N LYS A 178 -14.65 -9.60 12.38
CA LYS A 178 -15.08 -8.48 13.21
C LYS A 178 -15.06 -7.19 12.40
N ARG A 179 -16.15 -6.43 12.43
CA ARG A 179 -16.15 -5.05 11.93
C ARG A 179 -15.30 -4.19 12.84
N ILE A 180 -14.28 -3.52 12.28
CA ILE A 180 -13.33 -2.73 13.07
C ILE A 180 -13.43 -1.22 12.83
N TRP A 181 -13.82 -0.78 11.62
CA TRP A 181 -14.01 0.63 11.31
C TRP A 181 -14.96 0.84 10.12
N ILE A 182 -15.64 1.99 10.10
CA ILE A 182 -16.57 2.41 9.04
C ILE A 182 -16.03 3.60 8.23
N GLY A 183 -14.75 3.97 8.45
CA GLY A 183 -14.19 5.20 7.88
C GLY A 183 -14.70 6.47 8.56
N THR A 184 -14.53 7.58 7.88
CA THR A 184 -14.97 8.91 8.36
C THR A 184 -16.42 9.26 7.97
N GLY A 185 -17.15 8.29 7.40
CA GLY A 185 -18.52 8.47 6.89
C GLY A 185 -18.57 8.86 5.40
N GLY A 186 -17.45 8.75 4.70
CA GLY A 186 -17.38 8.86 3.24
C GLY A 186 -17.90 7.60 2.54
N ARG A 187 -18.13 7.72 1.19
CA ARG A 187 -18.45 6.56 0.36
C ARG A 187 -17.23 5.64 0.25
N PHE A 188 -17.49 4.33 0.09
CA PHE A 188 -16.52 3.33 -0.30
C PHE A 188 -15.24 3.36 0.57
N PRO A 189 -15.32 3.01 1.86
CA PRO A 189 -14.12 2.75 2.65
C PRO A 189 -13.44 1.48 2.11
N GLU A 190 -12.25 1.62 1.53
CA GLU A 190 -11.55 0.56 0.78
C GLU A 190 -10.03 0.62 1.00
N GLY A 191 -9.25 -0.32 0.44
CA GLY A 191 -7.80 -0.35 0.53
C GLY A 191 -7.25 -0.36 1.95
N PRO A 192 -7.73 -1.22 2.87
CA PRO A 192 -7.30 -1.16 4.27
C PRO A 192 -5.90 -1.73 4.47
N HIS A 193 -5.05 -1.00 5.20
CA HIS A 193 -3.74 -1.47 5.65
C HIS A 193 -3.53 -1.20 7.12
N ILE A 194 -3.00 -2.19 7.87
CA ILE A 194 -2.65 -2.05 9.29
C ILE A 194 -1.13 -1.85 9.43
N TYR A 195 -0.76 -0.88 10.26
CA TYR A 195 0.62 -0.62 10.67
C TYR A 195 0.70 -0.53 12.18
N LYS A 196 1.86 -0.85 12.76
CA LYS A 196 2.11 -0.66 14.19
C LYS A 196 3.26 0.29 14.42
N LYS A 197 3.05 1.29 15.28
CA LYS A 197 4.08 2.25 15.72
C LYS A 197 3.77 2.71 17.14
N ASP A 198 4.78 2.74 18.00
CA ASP A 198 4.70 3.26 19.36
C ASP A 198 3.53 2.65 20.19
N ASN A 199 3.33 1.32 20.08
CA ASN A 199 2.23 0.58 20.70
C ASN A 199 0.82 1.02 20.27
N TRP A 200 0.68 1.63 19.08
CA TRP A 200 -0.57 1.91 18.43
C TRP A 200 -0.67 1.13 17.11
N TYR A 201 -1.83 0.59 16.85
CA TYR A 201 -2.23 0.12 15.53
C TYR A 201 -2.85 1.29 14.78
N TYR A 202 -2.39 1.49 13.57
CA TYR A 202 -2.93 2.48 12.64
C TYR A 202 -3.61 1.72 11.50
N LEU A 203 -4.85 2.10 11.19
CA LEU A 203 -5.61 1.59 10.07
C LEU A 203 -5.74 2.69 9.04
N LEU A 204 -5.06 2.54 7.92
CA LEU A 204 -5.12 3.40 6.74
C LEU A 204 -6.18 2.85 5.81
N ILE A 205 -7.02 3.72 5.24
CA ILE A 205 -7.98 3.36 4.21
C ILE A 205 -8.11 4.48 3.18
N SER A 206 -8.68 4.14 2.03
CA SER A 206 -9.19 5.10 1.06
C SER A 206 -10.70 5.26 1.20
N GLU A 207 -11.20 6.44 0.87
CA GLU A 207 -12.63 6.74 0.81
C GLU A 207 -12.92 7.64 -0.39
N GLY A 208 -14.16 7.68 -0.83
CA GLY A 208 -14.62 8.55 -1.91
C GLY A 208 -14.74 7.87 -3.26
N GLY A 209 -14.16 6.68 -3.41
CA GLY A 209 -14.06 5.94 -4.68
C GLY A 209 -13.01 6.52 -5.61
N THR A 210 -12.61 5.73 -6.62
CA THR A 210 -11.52 6.07 -7.56
C THR A 210 -11.97 7.15 -8.57
N GLU A 211 -12.23 8.34 -8.05
CA GLU A 211 -12.69 9.54 -8.78
C GLU A 211 -12.24 10.83 -8.06
N TYR A 212 -12.77 11.99 -8.40
CA TYR A 212 -12.36 13.29 -7.83
C TYR A 212 -12.48 13.35 -6.31
N GLY A 213 -13.44 12.62 -5.71
CA GLY A 213 -13.65 12.55 -4.27
C GLY A 213 -12.67 11.65 -3.51
N HIS A 214 -11.74 10.99 -4.19
CA HIS A 214 -10.81 10.04 -3.61
C HIS A 214 -9.89 10.70 -2.59
N LYS A 215 -9.69 10.04 -1.46
CA LYS A 215 -8.91 10.58 -0.34
C LYS A 215 -8.40 9.42 0.53
N ILE A 216 -7.38 9.71 1.32
CA ILE A 216 -6.81 8.79 2.30
C ILE A 216 -7.14 9.26 3.70
N THR A 217 -7.65 8.34 4.51
CA THR A 217 -8.00 8.57 5.91
C THR A 217 -7.31 7.55 6.80
N ILE A 218 -7.11 7.88 8.06
CA ILE A 218 -6.41 7.04 9.02
C ILE A 218 -7.11 7.08 10.38
N ALA A 219 -7.10 5.95 11.07
CA ALA A 219 -7.52 5.82 12.45
C ALA A 219 -6.48 5.03 13.25
N ARG A 220 -6.53 5.10 14.57
CA ARG A 220 -5.63 4.35 15.45
C ARG A 220 -6.36 3.66 16.58
N SER A 221 -5.77 2.60 17.10
CA SER A 221 -6.26 1.88 18.29
C SER A 221 -5.10 1.32 19.11
N ARG A 222 -5.33 1.04 20.40
CA ARG A 222 -4.41 0.25 21.24
C ARG A 222 -4.52 -1.25 20.99
N TYR A 223 -5.60 -1.70 20.37
CA TYR A 223 -5.87 -3.09 20.04
C TYR A 223 -6.07 -3.23 18.54
N ILE A 224 -5.56 -4.32 17.97
CA ILE A 224 -5.63 -4.56 16.51
C ILE A 224 -7.08 -4.67 16.01
N ASP A 225 -7.97 -5.11 16.85
CA ASP A 225 -9.40 -5.29 16.56
C ASP A 225 -10.26 -4.09 17.03
N GLY A 226 -9.64 -2.98 17.38
CA GLY A 226 -10.30 -1.72 17.76
C GLY A 226 -10.74 -1.64 19.23
N PRO A 227 -11.52 -0.64 19.60
CA PRO A 227 -12.10 0.39 18.69
C PRO A 227 -11.05 1.33 18.10
N TYR A 228 -11.23 1.70 16.83
CA TYR A 228 -10.38 2.65 16.13
C TYR A 228 -10.89 4.08 16.28
N GLU A 229 -10.00 4.97 16.71
CA GLU A 229 -10.22 6.42 16.84
C GLU A 229 -9.72 7.11 15.59
N GLN A 230 -10.61 7.82 14.86
CA GLN A 230 -10.22 8.53 13.65
C GLN A 230 -9.29 9.71 13.95
N ASN A 231 -8.36 9.99 13.03
CA ASN A 231 -7.55 11.20 13.10
C ASN A 231 -8.41 12.43 12.89
N PRO A 232 -8.39 13.43 13.80
CA PRO A 232 -9.16 14.66 13.63
C PRO A 232 -8.72 15.50 12.42
N ALA A 233 -7.52 15.27 11.88
CA ALA A 233 -6.99 15.91 10.68
C ALA A 233 -7.31 15.15 9.38
N ASN A 234 -8.19 14.13 9.41
CA ASN A 234 -8.60 13.46 8.17
C ASN A 234 -9.33 14.42 7.21
N PRO A 235 -9.16 14.24 5.89
CA PRO A 235 -8.28 13.28 5.24
C PRO A 235 -6.80 13.68 5.31
N ILE A 236 -5.90 12.71 5.48
CA ILE A 236 -4.47 12.98 5.57
C ILE A 236 -3.80 13.21 4.20
N LEU A 237 -4.44 12.74 3.14
CA LEU A 237 -4.05 13.03 1.76
C LEU A 237 -5.29 13.14 0.88
N THR A 238 -5.41 14.25 0.15
CA THR A 238 -6.49 14.49 -0.81
C THR A 238 -6.16 15.67 -1.71
N HIS A 239 -6.80 15.74 -2.87
CA HIS A 239 -6.82 16.92 -3.75
C HIS A 239 -8.23 17.50 -3.92
N ILE A 240 -9.21 17.07 -3.11
CA ILE A 240 -10.63 17.53 -3.19
C ILE A 240 -10.75 19.06 -3.07
N ASN A 241 -9.98 19.69 -2.19
CA ASN A 241 -10.04 21.11 -1.91
C ASN A 241 -9.26 22.00 -2.91
N ARG A 242 -8.59 21.37 -3.87
CA ARG A 242 -7.94 22.07 -4.98
C ARG A 242 -8.96 22.30 -6.08
N ASN A 243 -8.76 23.31 -6.92
CA ASN A 243 -9.57 23.44 -8.13
C ASN A 243 -9.37 22.21 -9.00
N MET A 244 -10.30 21.24 -8.92
CA MET A 244 -10.17 19.91 -9.48
C MET A 244 -10.02 19.94 -11.02
N GLN A 245 -10.65 20.91 -11.67
CA GLN A 245 -10.58 21.05 -13.13
C GLN A 245 -9.21 21.54 -13.62
N SER A 246 -8.48 22.26 -12.79
CA SER A 246 -7.15 22.82 -13.14
C SER A 246 -6.00 22.12 -12.44
N SER A 247 -6.26 21.19 -11.51
CA SER A 247 -5.19 20.45 -10.85
C SER A 247 -4.58 19.42 -11.78
N PRO A 248 -3.25 19.42 -11.97
CA PRO A 248 -2.58 18.43 -12.81
C PRO A 248 -2.53 17.03 -12.19
N ILE A 249 -2.89 16.90 -10.90
CA ILE A 249 -2.96 15.64 -10.16
C ILE A 249 -4.30 15.59 -9.44
N GLN A 250 -5.09 14.56 -9.70
CA GLN A 250 -6.46 14.41 -9.20
C GLN A 250 -6.69 12.98 -8.71
N GLY A 251 -7.77 12.76 -7.92
CA GLY A 251 -8.22 11.45 -7.50
C GLY A 251 -7.17 10.65 -6.71
N VAL A 252 -6.39 11.32 -5.85
CA VAL A 252 -5.33 10.67 -5.06
C VAL A 252 -5.94 9.76 -4.01
N GLY A 253 -5.55 8.51 -4.02
CA GLY A 253 -6.07 7.50 -3.09
C GLY A 253 -5.39 6.16 -3.23
N HIS A 254 -5.97 5.15 -2.59
CA HIS A 254 -5.50 3.76 -2.55
C HIS A 254 -4.02 3.68 -2.20
N ALA A 255 -3.67 4.11 -0.98
CA ALA A 255 -2.30 4.25 -0.54
C ALA A 255 -1.82 3.11 0.34
N ASP A 256 -0.54 2.76 0.20
CA ASP A 256 0.21 1.95 1.15
C ASP A 256 1.42 2.75 1.66
N ILE A 257 1.89 2.47 2.89
CA ILE A 257 2.98 3.22 3.54
C ILE A 257 4.14 2.28 3.88
N ILE A 258 5.36 2.76 3.73
CA ILE A 258 6.57 2.02 4.07
C ILE A 258 7.57 2.91 4.82
N GLN A 259 8.29 2.32 5.75
CA GLN A 259 9.43 2.96 6.38
C GLN A 259 10.73 2.53 5.67
N ALA A 260 11.50 3.50 5.19
CA ALA A 260 12.80 3.28 4.59
C ALA A 260 13.88 2.97 5.66
N PRO A 261 15.08 2.48 5.26
CA PRO A 261 16.18 2.18 6.20
C PRO A 261 16.67 3.38 7.00
N ASP A 262 16.55 4.58 6.47
CA ASP A 262 16.87 5.86 7.13
C ASP A 262 15.77 6.38 8.07
N GLU A 263 14.78 5.52 8.36
CA GLU A 263 13.60 5.80 9.18
C GLU A 263 12.60 6.80 8.57
N SER A 264 12.85 7.32 7.38
CA SER A 264 11.86 8.15 6.66
C SER A 264 10.63 7.33 6.25
N TRP A 265 9.46 7.99 6.26
CA TRP A 265 8.20 7.37 5.85
C TRP A 265 7.82 7.80 4.46
N TRP A 266 7.45 6.83 3.64
CA TRP A 266 7.04 7.01 2.25
C TRP A 266 5.66 6.44 2.03
N THR A 267 4.92 7.05 1.11
CA THR A 267 3.63 6.51 0.67
C THR A 267 3.62 6.34 -0.85
N VAL A 268 3.07 5.23 -1.28
CA VAL A 268 2.70 4.98 -2.67
C VAL A 268 1.18 5.12 -2.80
N PHE A 269 0.70 5.69 -3.89
CA PHE A 269 -0.73 5.89 -4.12
C PHE A 269 -1.02 6.08 -5.61
N LEU A 270 -2.23 5.82 -6.04
CA LEU A 270 -2.70 6.15 -7.39
C LEU A 270 -3.12 7.63 -7.50
N ALA A 271 -3.01 8.17 -8.71
CA ALA A 271 -3.53 9.48 -9.04
C ALA A 271 -3.80 9.59 -10.54
N PHE A 272 -4.78 10.42 -10.92
CA PHE A 272 -5.03 10.79 -12.31
C PHE A 272 -4.19 12.00 -12.72
N ARG A 273 -3.80 12.02 -13.99
CA ARG A 273 -3.25 13.19 -14.69
C ARG A 273 -4.10 13.50 -15.91
N PRO A 274 -5.23 14.22 -15.73
CA PRO A 274 -6.11 14.52 -16.82
C PRO A 274 -5.37 15.33 -17.89
N GLN A 275 -5.61 14.99 -19.14
CA GLN A 275 -5.17 15.79 -20.28
C GLN A 275 -6.32 16.68 -20.70
N SER A 276 -6.00 17.92 -21.14
CA SER A 276 -6.99 18.95 -21.46
C SER A 276 -7.96 18.59 -22.60
N ASP A 277 -7.67 17.54 -23.33
CA ASP A 277 -8.32 17.17 -24.58
C ASP A 277 -9.23 15.92 -24.46
N MET A 278 -9.57 15.53 -23.22
CA MET A 278 -10.54 14.44 -22.97
C MET A 278 -11.84 14.95 -22.41
#